data_515cd9644ec211ace5ae6ab1612c07dc
#
_entry.id   515cd9644ec211ace5ae6ab1612c07dc
#
_cell.length_a   1.000
_cell.length_b   1.000
_cell.length_c   1.000
_cell.angle_alpha   90.00
_cell.angle_beta   90.00
_cell.angle_gamma   90.00
#
_symmetry.space_group_name_H-M   'P 1'
#
loop_
_entity.id
_entity.type
_entity.pdbx_description
1 polymer ?
#
loop_
_entity_poly.entity_id
_entity_poly.type
_entity_poly.pdbx_seq_one_letter_code
_entity_poly.pdbx_strand_id
1 'polypeptide(L)'
;SDESRGLGDVYKRQGLGDLWWVKFAGGADALWAELKAAEKEGRGTIIFNWTPNFTDGAGFTFIDFPPYTAGCRPADGGDGKCGSPDGYLKKAVHEDFPKTHPKAAAAFKKMSFSTSQIGAMAALVDVDGMTHQDAAKKWLADNESTWKAFVK
;
A
#
# COMPACT_ATOMS: atom_id res chain seq x y z
N SER A 1 1.86 16.64 2.84
CA SER A 1 1.79 15.94 4.13
C SER A 1 3.20 15.63 4.62
N ASP A 2 3.39 15.55 5.93
CA ASP A 2 4.72 15.44 6.57
C ASP A 2 5.49 14.13 6.23
N GLU A 3 4.82 13.11 5.74
CA GLU A 3 5.46 11.83 5.42
C GLU A 3 6.46 11.92 4.26
N SER A 4 6.21 12.78 3.28
CA SER A 4 7.13 12.98 2.15
C SER A 4 8.40 13.75 2.55
N ARG A 5 8.35 14.56 3.60
CA ARG A 5 9.54 15.23 4.16
C ARG A 5 10.46 14.24 4.86
N GLY A 6 9.89 13.23 5.55
CA GLY A 6 10.65 12.22 6.27
C GLY A 6 11.60 11.39 5.38
N LEU A 7 11.19 11.07 4.17
CA LEU A 7 12.03 10.30 3.24
C LEU A 7 13.26 11.08 2.75
N GLY A 8 13.08 12.38 2.40
CA GLY A 8 14.22 13.21 2.02
C GLY A 8 15.27 13.32 3.11
N ASP A 9 14.84 13.40 4.37
CA ASP A 9 15.72 13.45 5.53
C ASP A 9 16.41 12.10 5.81
N VAL A 10 15.73 10.99 5.56
CA VAL A 10 16.32 9.64 5.73
C VAL A 10 17.51 9.45 4.79
N TYR A 11 17.39 9.78 3.51
CA TYR A 11 18.47 9.64 2.54
C TYR A 11 19.66 10.57 2.86
N LYS A 12 19.40 11.81 3.25
CA LYS A 12 20.45 12.74 3.65
C LYS A 12 21.22 12.28 4.88
N ARG A 13 20.52 11.73 5.89
CA ARG A 13 21.14 11.23 7.13
C ARG A 13 21.95 9.96 6.95
N GLN A 14 21.68 9.18 5.91
CA GLN A 14 22.42 7.97 5.58
C GLN A 14 23.68 8.21 4.73
N GLY A 15 24.05 9.48 4.47
CA GLY A 15 25.22 9.82 3.66
C GLY A 15 24.99 9.63 2.17
N LEU A 16 23.75 9.46 1.71
CA LEU A 16 23.39 9.26 0.32
C LEU A 16 22.99 10.56 -0.39
N GLY A 17 22.99 11.69 0.33
CA GLY A 17 22.51 12.98 -0.17
C GLY A 17 23.24 13.51 -1.40
N ASP A 18 24.50 13.13 -1.59
CA ASP A 18 25.32 13.52 -2.76
C ASP A 18 25.10 12.59 -3.97
N LEU A 19 24.51 11.42 -3.75
CA LEU A 19 24.30 10.39 -4.79
C LEU A 19 22.87 10.39 -5.33
N TRP A 20 21.91 10.99 -4.59
CA TRP A 20 20.49 10.91 -4.91
C TRP A 20 19.81 12.27 -4.82
N TRP A 21 19.04 12.57 -5.85
CA TRP A 21 18.15 13.71 -5.83
C TRP A 21 16.76 13.29 -5.36
N VAL A 22 16.32 13.85 -4.23
CA VAL A 22 14.97 13.63 -3.69
C VAL A 22 13.99 14.58 -4.36
N LYS A 23 13.00 14.00 -5.06
CA LYS A 23 11.91 14.73 -5.67
C LYS A 23 10.61 14.43 -4.92
N PHE A 24 9.93 15.48 -4.48
CA PHE A 24 8.61 15.34 -3.86
C PHE A 24 7.54 15.21 -4.94
N ALA A 25 6.82 14.11 -4.93
CA ALA A 25 5.64 13.92 -5.75
C ALA A 25 4.40 14.48 -5.04
N GLY A 26 3.42 14.93 -5.79
CA GLY A 26 2.17 15.48 -5.22
C GLY A 26 1.22 14.45 -4.63
N GLY A 27 1.45 13.15 -4.90
CA GLY A 27 0.61 12.04 -4.42
C GLY A 27 1.08 10.72 -4.97
N ALA A 28 0.37 9.65 -4.63
CA ALA A 28 0.67 8.28 -5.04
C ALA A 28 0.70 8.12 -6.56
N ASP A 29 -0.28 8.67 -7.27
CA ASP A 29 -0.34 8.59 -8.74
C ASP A 29 0.91 9.16 -9.41
N ALA A 30 1.46 10.25 -8.85
CA ALA A 30 2.68 10.86 -9.36
C ALA A 30 3.94 9.99 -9.09
N LEU A 31 3.97 9.28 -7.95
CA LEU A 31 5.03 8.30 -7.66
C LEU A 31 4.98 7.13 -8.64
N TRP A 32 3.82 6.60 -8.91
CA TRP A 32 3.65 5.49 -9.84
C TRP A 32 3.89 5.90 -11.29
N ALA A 33 3.51 7.13 -11.67
CA ALA A 33 3.84 7.67 -12.99
C ALA A 33 5.36 7.80 -13.18
N GLU A 34 6.08 8.24 -12.15
CA GLU A 34 7.55 8.30 -12.16
C GLU A 34 8.18 6.90 -12.31
N LEU A 35 7.65 5.91 -11.59
CA LEU A 35 8.12 4.52 -11.69
C LEU A 35 7.97 3.98 -13.11
N LYS A 36 6.79 4.14 -13.71
CA LYS A 36 6.51 3.73 -15.09
C LYS A 36 7.37 4.49 -16.12
N ALA A 37 7.60 5.79 -15.91
CA ALA A 37 8.43 6.59 -16.78
C ALA A 37 9.90 6.14 -16.73
N ALA A 38 10.42 5.90 -15.52
CA ALA A 38 11.78 5.42 -15.33
C ALA A 38 12.01 4.05 -16.00
N GLU A 39 11.07 3.13 -15.86
CA GLU A 39 11.11 1.82 -16.52
C GLU A 39 11.16 1.97 -18.05
N LYS A 40 10.28 2.79 -18.62
CA LYS A 40 10.22 3.06 -20.06
C LYS A 40 11.50 3.71 -20.61
N GLU A 41 12.12 4.57 -19.81
CA GLU A 41 13.35 5.29 -20.16
C GLU A 41 14.62 4.48 -19.86
N GLY A 42 14.52 3.31 -19.25
CA GLY A 42 15.65 2.46 -18.87
C GLY A 42 16.55 3.08 -17.80
N ARG A 43 16.03 4.00 -16.97
CA ARG A 43 16.77 4.63 -15.87
C ARG A 43 16.38 4.07 -14.52
N GLY A 44 17.31 4.09 -13.58
CA GLY A 44 17.04 3.73 -12.20
C GLY A 44 16.19 4.79 -11.50
N THR A 45 15.26 4.34 -10.66
CA THR A 45 14.52 5.21 -9.74
C THR A 45 14.19 4.44 -8.46
N ILE A 46 14.03 5.16 -7.36
CA ILE A 46 13.54 4.64 -6.09
C ILE A 46 12.37 5.51 -5.69
N ILE A 47 11.23 4.89 -5.37
CA ILE A 47 10.05 5.60 -4.90
C ILE A 47 9.67 5.13 -3.52
N PHE A 48 8.98 5.99 -2.76
CA PHE A 48 8.23 5.55 -1.59
C PHE A 48 7.02 4.74 -2.03
N ASN A 49 6.82 3.62 -1.38
CA ASN A 49 5.71 2.74 -1.66
C ASN A 49 5.22 2.04 -0.37
N TRP A 50 4.09 1.38 -0.45
CA TRP A 50 3.53 0.59 0.65
C TRP A 50 2.83 -0.64 0.10
N THR A 51 2.63 -1.64 0.94
CA THR A 51 1.84 -2.83 0.63
C THR A 51 0.59 -2.88 1.52
N PRO A 52 -0.54 -3.45 1.04
CA PRO A 52 -0.74 -4.05 -0.28
C PRO A 52 -1.15 -3.02 -1.33
N ASN A 53 -0.60 -3.11 -2.53
CA ASN A 53 -1.07 -2.40 -3.71
C ASN A 53 -0.70 -3.17 -5.00
N PHE A 54 -0.98 -2.60 -6.18
CA PHE A 54 -0.75 -3.28 -7.46
C PHE A 54 0.73 -3.58 -7.74
N THR A 55 1.67 -2.86 -7.13
CA THR A 55 3.11 -3.06 -7.34
C THR A 55 3.64 -4.34 -6.71
N ASP A 56 2.90 -4.94 -5.77
CA ASP A 56 3.33 -6.17 -5.08
C ASP A 56 3.54 -7.34 -6.06
N GLY A 57 2.78 -7.38 -7.15
CA GLY A 57 2.89 -8.41 -8.20
C GLY A 57 3.55 -7.94 -9.49
N ALA A 58 4.06 -6.71 -9.56
CA ALA A 58 4.54 -6.10 -10.80
C ALA A 58 6.02 -6.33 -11.10
N GLY A 59 6.73 -7.13 -10.31
CA GLY A 59 8.13 -7.47 -10.53
C GLY A 59 9.14 -6.43 -10.05
N PHE A 60 8.72 -5.40 -9.34
CA PHE A 60 9.61 -4.43 -8.72
C PHE A 60 10.32 -5.01 -7.50
N THR A 61 11.54 -4.54 -7.25
CA THR A 61 12.31 -4.94 -6.07
C THR A 61 12.05 -3.98 -4.93
N PHE A 62 11.57 -4.52 -3.80
CA PHE A 62 11.45 -3.76 -2.56
C PHE A 62 12.81 -3.66 -1.88
N ILE A 63 13.08 -2.50 -1.29
CA ILE A 63 14.26 -2.26 -0.47
C ILE A 63 13.85 -2.45 0.98
N ASP A 64 14.41 -3.47 1.62
CA ASP A 64 14.16 -3.76 3.03
C ASP A 64 14.99 -2.84 3.91
N PHE A 65 14.34 -2.20 4.87
CA PHE A 65 15.00 -1.46 5.93
C PHE A 65 15.27 -2.38 7.14
N PRO A 66 16.21 -2.00 8.01
CA PRO A 66 16.36 -2.68 9.29
C PRO A 66 15.03 -2.74 10.05
N PRO A 67 14.75 -3.81 10.80
CA PRO A 67 13.47 -3.95 11.52
C PRO A 67 13.18 -2.73 12.41
N TYR A 68 11.90 -2.41 12.51
CA TYR A 68 11.45 -1.37 13.45
C TYR A 68 11.75 -1.76 14.89
N THR A 69 12.27 -0.81 15.64
CA THR A 69 12.38 -0.88 17.10
C THR A 69 11.75 0.35 17.73
N ALA A 70 11.15 0.21 18.90
CA ALA A 70 10.51 1.34 19.57
C ALA A 70 11.52 2.47 19.79
N GLY A 71 11.13 3.69 19.44
CA GLY A 71 11.99 4.87 19.57
C GLY A 71 12.98 5.09 18.41
N CYS A 72 13.06 4.21 17.41
CA CYS A 72 14.03 4.36 16.32
C CYS A 72 13.68 5.49 15.33
N ARG A 73 12.43 5.92 15.27
CA ARG A 73 12.00 6.97 14.33
C ARG A 73 12.44 8.36 14.78
N PRO A 74 12.70 9.29 13.86
CA PRO A 74 13.04 10.67 14.22
C PRO A 74 11.97 11.37 15.07
N ALA A 75 10.69 11.09 14.82
CA ALA A 75 9.58 11.60 15.62
C ALA A 75 9.61 11.13 17.08
N ASP A 76 10.25 10.00 17.37
CA ASP A 76 10.41 9.41 18.68
C ASP A 76 11.82 9.68 19.26
N GLY A 77 12.62 10.53 18.60
CA GLY A 77 13.98 10.89 19.02
C GLY A 77 15.09 9.97 18.50
N GLY A 78 14.76 9.00 17.64
CA GLY A 78 15.72 8.07 17.05
C GLY A 78 16.46 8.63 15.84
N ASP A 79 17.40 7.86 15.31
CA ASP A 79 18.26 8.21 14.18
C ASP A 79 17.58 7.96 12.79
N GLY A 80 16.42 7.34 12.77
CA GLY A 80 15.66 7.04 11.55
C GLY A 80 16.19 5.87 10.73
N LYS A 81 17.13 5.09 11.23
CA LYS A 81 17.72 3.95 10.51
C LYS A 81 16.94 2.65 10.72
N CYS A 82 15.64 2.72 10.61
CA CYS A 82 14.75 1.57 10.74
C CYS A 82 13.56 1.68 9.79
N GLY A 83 12.92 0.56 9.54
CA GLY A 83 11.68 0.48 8.81
C GLY A 83 10.48 1.02 9.59
N SER A 84 9.31 0.93 8.99
CA SER A 84 8.04 1.24 9.65
C SER A 84 7.62 0.11 10.58
N PRO A 85 6.87 0.40 11.65
CA PRO A 85 6.23 -0.66 12.43
C PRO A 85 5.28 -1.47 11.54
N ASP A 86 5.11 -2.74 11.86
CA ASP A 86 4.13 -3.58 11.19
C ASP A 86 2.74 -2.95 11.28
N GLY A 87 2.07 -2.89 10.15
CA GLY A 87 0.73 -2.38 10.02
C GLY A 87 -0.20 -3.42 9.44
N TYR A 88 -1.49 -3.23 9.61
CA TYR A 88 -2.51 -4.05 8.97
C TYR A 88 -3.70 -3.20 8.55
N LEU A 89 -4.37 -3.62 7.49
CA LEU A 89 -5.59 -2.97 7.04
C LEU A 89 -6.73 -3.25 8.00
N LYS A 90 -7.41 -2.20 8.40
CA LYS A 90 -8.57 -2.27 9.29
C LYS A 90 -9.85 -2.11 8.50
N LYS A 91 -10.90 -2.73 9.00
CA LYS A 91 -12.27 -2.52 8.52
C LYS A 91 -12.94 -1.49 9.41
N ALA A 92 -13.57 -0.48 8.83
CA ALA A 92 -14.30 0.53 9.56
C ALA A 92 -15.75 0.60 9.06
N VAL A 93 -16.69 0.77 9.96
CA VAL A 93 -18.11 0.98 9.69
C VAL A 93 -18.65 2.03 10.67
N HIS A 94 -19.77 2.66 10.32
CA HIS A 94 -20.49 3.49 11.27
C HIS A 94 -20.94 2.66 12.49
N GLU A 95 -20.95 3.25 13.68
CA GLU A 95 -21.27 2.55 14.95
C GLU A 95 -22.65 1.88 14.95
N ASP A 96 -23.61 2.45 14.23
CA ASP A 96 -24.96 1.89 14.13
C ASP A 96 -25.12 0.82 13.05
N PHE A 97 -24.11 0.63 12.17
CA PHE A 97 -24.20 -0.36 11.09
C PHE A 97 -24.49 -1.78 11.60
N PRO A 98 -23.88 -2.29 12.67
CA PRO A 98 -24.21 -3.60 13.22
C PRO A 98 -25.63 -3.71 13.76
N LYS A 99 -26.23 -2.62 14.23
CA LYS A 99 -27.60 -2.57 14.76
C LYS A 99 -28.62 -2.55 13.63
N THR A 100 -28.38 -1.72 12.60
CA THR A 100 -29.30 -1.52 11.49
C THR A 100 -29.19 -2.61 10.41
N HIS A 101 -28.01 -3.21 10.25
CA HIS A 101 -27.71 -4.21 9.22
C HIS A 101 -26.93 -5.40 9.79
N PRO A 102 -27.46 -6.16 10.76
CA PRO A 102 -26.71 -7.16 11.52
C PRO A 102 -26.14 -8.28 10.64
N LYS A 103 -26.88 -8.74 9.63
CA LYS A 103 -26.39 -9.78 8.70
C LYS A 103 -25.22 -9.29 7.84
N ALA A 104 -25.31 -8.08 7.31
CA ALA A 104 -24.25 -7.48 6.53
C ALA A 104 -23.01 -7.21 7.39
N ALA A 105 -23.20 -6.74 8.62
CA ALA A 105 -22.10 -6.53 9.57
C ALA A 105 -21.40 -7.85 9.93
N ALA A 106 -22.16 -8.94 10.12
CA ALA A 106 -21.58 -10.26 10.36
C ALA A 106 -20.75 -10.75 9.18
N ALA A 107 -21.23 -10.61 7.95
CA ALA A 107 -20.49 -10.94 6.74
C ALA A 107 -19.22 -10.08 6.63
N PHE A 108 -19.33 -8.77 6.79
CA PHE A 108 -18.20 -7.83 6.73
C PHE A 108 -17.13 -8.14 7.78
N LYS A 109 -17.53 -8.56 8.98
CA LYS A 109 -16.60 -9.00 10.03
C LYS A 109 -15.77 -10.22 9.60
N LYS A 110 -16.39 -11.17 8.89
CA LYS A 110 -15.72 -12.39 8.38
C LYS A 110 -14.80 -12.12 7.17
N MET A 111 -15.05 -11.07 6.39
CA MET A 111 -14.24 -10.75 5.22
C MET A 111 -12.77 -10.63 5.63
N SER A 112 -11.91 -11.34 4.92
CA SER A 112 -10.45 -11.28 5.09
C SER A 112 -9.79 -11.49 3.75
N PHE A 113 -8.77 -10.71 3.47
CA PHE A 113 -8.02 -10.76 2.23
C PHE A 113 -6.54 -10.81 2.53
N SER A 114 -5.81 -11.63 1.79
CA SER A 114 -4.34 -11.60 1.82
C SER A 114 -3.80 -10.36 1.10
N THR A 115 -2.55 -10.00 1.37
CA THR A 115 -1.85 -8.93 0.65
C THR A 115 -1.89 -9.13 -0.86
N SER A 116 -1.65 -10.37 -1.32
CA SER A 116 -1.69 -10.72 -2.75
C SER A 116 -3.08 -10.57 -3.38
N GLN A 117 -4.14 -10.92 -2.64
CA GLN A 117 -5.52 -10.71 -3.12
C GLN A 117 -5.85 -9.24 -3.28
N ILE A 118 -5.45 -8.41 -2.32
CA ILE A 118 -5.68 -6.96 -2.40
C ILE A 118 -4.86 -6.35 -3.55
N GLY A 119 -3.59 -6.72 -3.69
CA GLY A 119 -2.73 -6.27 -4.79
C GLY A 119 -3.30 -6.65 -6.16
N ALA A 120 -3.80 -7.88 -6.31
CA ALA A 120 -4.45 -8.33 -7.54
C ALA A 120 -5.74 -7.56 -7.86
N MET A 121 -6.57 -7.25 -6.86
CA MET A 121 -7.76 -6.41 -7.05
C MET A 121 -7.39 -4.97 -7.42
N ALA A 122 -6.36 -4.42 -6.78
CA ALA A 122 -5.85 -3.09 -7.10
C ALA A 122 -5.34 -3.03 -8.55
N ALA A 123 -4.64 -4.06 -9.03
CA ALA A 123 -4.15 -4.13 -10.39
C ALA A 123 -5.27 -4.05 -11.46
N LEU A 124 -6.45 -4.62 -11.21
CA LEU A 124 -7.59 -4.51 -12.11
C LEU A 124 -8.01 -3.05 -12.33
N VAL A 125 -7.86 -2.20 -11.32
CA VAL A 125 -8.19 -0.77 -11.40
C VAL A 125 -7.00 0.05 -11.91
N ASP A 126 -5.84 -0.09 -11.25
CA ASP A 126 -4.69 0.81 -11.43
C ASP A 126 -3.86 0.48 -12.68
N VAL A 127 -3.94 -0.77 -13.16
CA VAL A 127 -3.20 -1.25 -14.34
C VAL A 127 -4.15 -1.49 -15.51
N ASP A 128 -5.23 -2.27 -15.29
CA ASP A 128 -6.15 -2.68 -16.35
C ASP A 128 -7.22 -1.60 -16.65
N GLY A 129 -7.30 -0.54 -15.84
CA GLY A 129 -8.22 0.58 -16.03
C GLY A 129 -9.70 0.26 -15.80
N MET A 130 -10.00 -0.81 -15.08
CA MET A 130 -11.38 -1.18 -14.76
C MET A 130 -11.98 -0.18 -13.77
N THR A 131 -13.30 0.01 -13.83
CA THR A 131 -13.99 0.69 -12.73
C THR A 131 -13.91 -0.17 -11.45
N HIS A 132 -13.94 0.46 -10.28
CA HIS A 132 -13.97 -0.27 -9.01
C HIS A 132 -15.13 -1.27 -8.93
N GLN A 133 -16.28 -0.91 -9.52
CA GLN A 133 -17.46 -1.79 -9.55
C GLN A 133 -17.24 -3.01 -10.43
N ASP A 134 -16.62 -2.85 -11.59
CA ASP A 134 -16.37 -3.97 -12.51
C ASP A 134 -15.25 -4.87 -11.98
N ALA A 135 -14.20 -4.29 -11.38
CA ALA A 135 -13.18 -5.05 -10.68
C ALA A 135 -13.78 -5.89 -9.54
N ALA A 136 -14.69 -5.31 -8.75
CA ALA A 136 -15.38 -6.04 -7.68
C ALA A 136 -16.28 -7.16 -8.24
N LYS A 137 -17.03 -6.93 -9.31
CA LYS A 137 -17.85 -7.96 -9.98
C LYS A 137 -16.97 -9.10 -10.50
N LYS A 138 -15.87 -8.75 -11.16
CA LYS A 138 -14.90 -9.75 -11.65
C LYS A 138 -14.36 -10.57 -10.51
N TRP A 139 -13.92 -9.94 -9.43
CA TRP A 139 -13.40 -10.65 -8.27
C TRP A 139 -14.44 -11.61 -7.67
N LEU A 140 -15.70 -11.16 -7.54
CA LEU A 140 -16.81 -11.99 -7.05
C LEU A 140 -17.05 -13.21 -7.95
N ALA A 141 -16.99 -13.04 -9.27
CA ALA A 141 -17.16 -14.14 -10.22
C ALA A 141 -16.03 -15.18 -10.10
N ASP A 142 -14.78 -14.70 -9.97
CA ASP A 142 -13.60 -15.55 -9.95
C ASP A 142 -13.34 -16.22 -8.58
N ASN A 143 -13.98 -15.72 -7.50
CA ASN A 143 -13.70 -16.16 -6.12
C ASN A 143 -14.96 -16.59 -5.36
N GLU A 144 -15.86 -17.30 -6.04
CA GLU A 144 -17.17 -17.67 -5.49
C GLU A 144 -17.08 -18.47 -4.17
N SER A 145 -16.17 -19.41 -4.07
CA SER A 145 -15.95 -20.20 -2.85
C SER A 145 -15.50 -19.36 -1.67
N THR A 146 -14.68 -18.33 -1.93
CA THR A 146 -14.12 -17.44 -0.91
C THR A 146 -15.21 -16.55 -0.32
N TRP A 147 -15.94 -15.80 -1.15
CA TRP A 147 -16.93 -14.86 -0.63
C TRP A 147 -18.16 -15.56 -0.05
N LYS A 148 -18.53 -16.74 -0.56
CA LYS A 148 -19.62 -17.55 0.05
C LYS A 148 -19.33 -17.94 1.49
N ALA A 149 -18.07 -18.09 1.87
CA ALA A 149 -17.69 -18.32 3.26
C ALA A 149 -17.93 -17.11 4.17
N PHE A 150 -17.93 -15.90 3.62
CA PHE A 150 -18.19 -14.69 4.40
C PHE A 150 -19.67 -14.52 4.76
N VAL A 151 -20.59 -15.05 3.96
CA VAL A 151 -22.03 -14.88 4.11
C VAL A 151 -22.75 -16.09 4.74
N LYS A 152 -22.03 -17.17 4.98
CA LYS A 152 -22.47 -18.32 5.80
C LYS A 152 -22.28 -18.02 7.27
#